data_cddd46ae89994ea270fbdfdbe73b8f4f
#
_entry.id   cddd46ae89994ea270fbdfdbe73b8f4f
#
_cell.length_a   1.000
_cell.length_b   1.000
_cell.length_c   1.000
_cell.angle_alpha   90.00
_cell.angle_beta   90.00
_cell.angle_gamma   90.00
#
_symmetry.space_group_name_H-M   'P 1'
#
loop_
_entity.id
_entity.type
_entity.pdbx_description
1 polymer ?
#
loop_
_entity_poly.entity_id
_entity_poly.type
_entity_poly.pdbx_seq_one_letter_code
_entity_poly.pdbx_strand_id
1 'polypeptide(L)'
;ITINAGNSGTLARLILGLLVKSKFKIKLIGDTSLSKRDFSRVIKPLRLFGVNIQSKKNSLPIEILGTDYLRPISYNEKIGSAQVKSCIIFCALNTPGTTLINAKKSRNHTEKLLRSLNYPIKVKRINNIDKISINGLRQFKSFKYVIPGDISSAAFFIVLTTLSNKSEMIIKNVNINESRIGIVKILNKMGATIKLKNKKIYKGENTANIFIKSSRKLKGINCPSYFNSSAIDEFLIIFLVAAKAKGISTFKNLGELNKKESPRLDIATNFLKMIGIKVKREKNNIKIFGNPNLKLSENYVIKNFRKDHRIFMMSCIAALTFGGMWTIHDSDSINSSFPNFLSELKKLGAKIN
;
A
#
# COMPACT_ATOMS: atom_id res chain seq x y z
N ILE A 1 -4.91 -25.37 -15.92
CA ILE A 1 -5.65 -24.09 -15.78
C ILE A 1 -4.63 -22.96 -15.72
N THR A 2 -4.86 -21.87 -16.45
CA THR A 2 -4.01 -20.67 -16.37
C THR A 2 -4.76 -19.55 -15.68
N ILE A 3 -4.11 -18.93 -14.68
CA ILE A 3 -4.61 -17.75 -13.96
C ILE A 3 -3.71 -16.58 -14.32
N ASN A 4 -4.28 -15.49 -14.84
CA ASN A 4 -3.55 -14.27 -15.12
C ASN A 4 -3.79 -13.24 -14.00
N ALA A 5 -2.72 -12.89 -13.28
CA ALA A 5 -2.76 -11.90 -12.22
C ALA A 5 -2.60 -10.45 -12.71
N GLY A 6 -2.43 -10.24 -14.03
CA GLY A 6 -2.13 -8.92 -14.60
C GLY A 6 -0.90 -8.30 -13.93
N ASN A 7 -1.05 -7.10 -13.37
CA ASN A 7 0.00 -6.43 -12.57
C ASN A 7 -0.14 -6.65 -11.05
N SER A 8 -1.12 -7.45 -10.61
CA SER A 8 -1.42 -7.57 -9.17
C SER A 8 -0.48 -8.50 -8.43
N GLY A 9 0.56 -7.95 -7.83
CA GLY A 9 1.45 -8.69 -6.93
C GLY A 9 0.76 -9.22 -5.67
N THR A 10 -0.34 -8.59 -5.24
CA THR A 10 -1.16 -9.07 -4.12
C THR A 10 -1.91 -10.32 -4.51
N LEU A 11 -2.68 -10.28 -5.62
CA LEU A 11 -3.39 -11.46 -6.11
C LEU A 11 -2.41 -12.62 -6.31
N ALA A 12 -1.32 -12.39 -7.07
CA ALA A 12 -0.36 -13.44 -7.40
C ALA A 12 0.26 -14.12 -6.18
N ARG A 13 0.54 -13.37 -5.10
CA ARG A 13 1.13 -13.97 -3.89
C ARG A 13 0.10 -14.64 -2.99
N LEU A 14 -1.07 -14.06 -2.82
CA LEU A 14 -2.08 -14.57 -1.89
C LEU A 14 -2.79 -15.81 -2.44
N ILE A 15 -3.09 -15.82 -3.73
CA ILE A 15 -3.82 -16.94 -4.35
C ILE A 15 -3.05 -18.26 -4.27
N LEU A 16 -1.71 -18.22 -4.31
CA LEU A 16 -0.90 -19.42 -4.16
C LEU A 16 -1.19 -20.17 -2.85
N GLY A 17 -1.45 -19.42 -1.75
CA GLY A 17 -1.84 -20.03 -0.48
C GLY A 17 -3.24 -20.67 -0.48
N LEU A 18 -4.13 -20.25 -1.37
CA LEU A 18 -5.47 -20.83 -1.52
C LEU A 18 -5.48 -22.05 -2.44
N LEU A 19 -4.55 -22.12 -3.40
CA LEU A 19 -4.51 -23.16 -4.43
C LEU A 19 -3.80 -24.46 -3.98
N VAL A 20 -3.33 -24.52 -2.76
CA VAL A 20 -2.50 -25.64 -2.22
C VAL A 20 -3.18 -26.99 -2.23
N LYS A 21 -4.50 -27.05 -2.34
CA LYS A 21 -5.31 -28.27 -2.50
C LYS A 21 -5.97 -28.41 -3.86
N SER A 22 -5.54 -27.64 -4.85
CA SER A 22 -6.10 -27.74 -6.20
C SER A 22 -5.86 -29.13 -6.78
N LYS A 23 -6.90 -29.75 -7.28
CA LYS A 23 -6.81 -31.02 -8.04
C LYS A 23 -6.18 -30.86 -9.42
N PHE A 24 -6.06 -29.63 -9.89
CA PHE A 24 -5.54 -29.31 -11.22
C PHE A 24 -4.17 -28.67 -11.11
N LYS A 25 -3.31 -28.92 -12.09
CA LYS A 25 -2.09 -28.16 -12.29
C LYS A 25 -2.47 -26.74 -12.74
N ILE A 26 -2.07 -25.73 -11.97
CA ILE A 26 -2.36 -24.32 -12.23
C ILE A 26 -1.06 -23.61 -12.58
N LYS A 27 -1.12 -22.85 -13.69
CA LYS A 27 -0.07 -21.96 -14.14
C LYS A 27 -0.48 -20.51 -13.82
N LEU A 28 0.27 -19.86 -12.97
CA LEU A 28 0.08 -18.43 -12.62
C LEU A 28 0.99 -17.58 -13.51
N ILE A 29 0.41 -16.63 -14.23
CA ILE A 29 1.11 -15.67 -15.08
C ILE A 29 0.78 -14.23 -14.68
N GLY A 30 1.50 -13.27 -15.22
CA GLY A 30 1.27 -11.85 -15.03
C GLY A 30 1.90 -11.04 -16.15
N ASP A 31 1.77 -9.71 -16.07
CA ASP A 31 2.39 -8.83 -17.04
C ASP A 31 3.93 -8.83 -16.94
N THR A 32 4.58 -8.09 -17.83
CA THR A 32 6.06 -8.01 -17.90
C THR A 32 6.67 -7.46 -16.59
N SER A 33 5.99 -6.55 -15.92
CA SER A 33 6.46 -5.96 -14.67
C SER A 33 6.36 -6.97 -13.51
N LEU A 34 5.20 -7.61 -13.37
CA LEU A 34 4.98 -8.60 -12.31
C LEU A 34 5.87 -9.84 -12.49
N SER A 35 6.11 -10.24 -13.74
CA SER A 35 6.92 -11.41 -14.07
C SER A 35 8.39 -11.28 -13.68
N LYS A 36 8.90 -10.07 -13.50
CA LYS A 36 10.27 -9.79 -13.04
C LYS A 36 10.39 -9.76 -11.52
N ARG A 37 9.29 -9.79 -10.77
CA ARG A 37 9.33 -9.71 -9.30
C ARG A 37 9.71 -11.04 -8.68
N ASP A 38 10.40 -10.98 -7.55
CA ASP A 38 10.77 -12.15 -6.75
C ASP A 38 9.57 -12.70 -5.95
N PHE A 39 9.31 -13.98 -6.09
CA PHE A 39 8.31 -14.78 -5.38
C PHE A 39 8.93 -15.76 -4.39
N SER A 40 10.26 -15.81 -4.23
CA SER A 40 10.94 -16.72 -3.31
C SER A 40 10.36 -16.69 -1.90
N ARG A 41 9.94 -15.48 -1.46
CA ARG A 41 9.38 -15.25 -0.11
C ARG A 41 8.05 -15.98 0.14
N VAL A 42 7.28 -16.33 -0.88
CA VAL A 42 6.05 -17.13 -0.77
C VAL A 42 6.29 -18.59 -1.19
N ILE A 43 7.13 -18.83 -2.19
CA ILE A 43 7.47 -20.19 -2.65
C ILE A 43 8.13 -21.00 -1.53
N LYS A 44 9.11 -20.42 -0.83
CA LYS A 44 9.83 -21.11 0.26
C LYS A 44 8.93 -21.66 1.36
N PRO A 45 8.08 -20.83 2.02
CA PRO A 45 7.17 -21.35 3.04
C PRO A 45 6.14 -22.33 2.49
N LEU A 46 5.61 -22.16 1.27
CA LEU A 46 4.69 -23.11 0.67
C LEU A 46 5.33 -24.50 0.47
N ARG A 47 6.59 -24.57 0.06
CA ARG A 47 7.34 -25.83 -0.03
C ARG A 47 7.51 -26.50 1.34
N LEU A 48 7.67 -25.74 2.42
CA LEU A 48 7.72 -26.30 3.78
C LEU A 48 6.41 -26.98 4.20
N PHE A 49 5.26 -26.48 3.73
CA PHE A 49 3.98 -27.15 3.89
C PHE A 49 3.84 -28.46 3.11
N GLY A 50 4.74 -28.73 2.16
CA GLY A 50 4.69 -29.90 1.26
C GLY A 50 4.06 -29.58 -0.10
N VAL A 51 3.82 -28.33 -0.43
CA VAL A 51 3.21 -27.94 -1.71
C VAL A 51 4.19 -28.16 -2.86
N ASN A 52 3.71 -28.81 -3.92
CA ASN A 52 4.47 -28.95 -5.18
C ASN A 52 4.33 -27.65 -5.98
N ILE A 53 5.38 -26.83 -5.95
CA ILE A 53 5.41 -25.53 -6.60
C ILE A 53 6.72 -25.35 -7.38
N GLN A 54 6.60 -25.03 -8.65
CA GLN A 54 7.71 -24.87 -9.58
C GLN A 54 7.75 -23.44 -10.12
N SER A 55 8.94 -22.91 -10.29
CA SER A 55 9.18 -21.58 -10.84
C SER A 55 10.60 -21.46 -11.34
N LYS A 56 10.80 -20.86 -12.51
CA LYS A 56 12.12 -20.52 -13.04
C LYS A 56 12.60 -19.23 -12.36
N LYS A 57 13.75 -19.29 -11.69
CA LYS A 57 14.37 -18.13 -10.98
C LYS A 57 13.44 -17.46 -9.94
N ASN A 58 12.52 -18.21 -9.32
CA ASN A 58 11.52 -17.67 -8.37
C ASN A 58 10.67 -16.50 -8.92
N SER A 59 10.41 -16.47 -10.20
CA SER A 59 9.58 -15.46 -10.88
C SER A 59 8.40 -16.12 -11.60
N LEU A 60 7.47 -15.35 -12.14
CA LEU A 60 6.41 -15.89 -13.00
C LEU A 60 7.00 -16.35 -14.36
N PRO A 61 6.43 -17.39 -14.98
CA PRO A 61 5.28 -18.15 -14.51
C PRO A 61 5.61 -19.07 -13.32
N ILE A 62 4.62 -19.27 -12.45
CA ILE A 62 4.67 -20.23 -11.36
C ILE A 62 3.68 -21.33 -11.65
N GLU A 63 4.10 -22.60 -11.53
CA GLU A 63 3.22 -23.74 -11.62
C GLU A 63 3.02 -24.34 -10.24
N ILE A 64 1.79 -24.60 -9.87
CA ILE A 64 1.39 -25.23 -8.61
C ILE A 64 0.48 -26.41 -8.90
N LEU A 65 0.79 -27.54 -8.26
CA LEU A 65 -0.07 -28.71 -8.15
C LEU A 65 -0.39 -28.89 -6.68
N GLY A 66 -1.66 -28.93 -6.34
CA GLY A 66 -2.10 -29.12 -4.97
C GLY A 66 -1.75 -30.51 -4.45
N THR A 67 -1.81 -30.68 -3.14
CA THR A 67 -1.53 -31.93 -2.45
C THR A 67 -2.47 -32.12 -1.26
N ASP A 68 -2.80 -33.36 -0.96
CA ASP A 68 -3.52 -33.72 0.25
C ASP A 68 -2.59 -33.93 1.46
N TYR A 69 -1.29 -34.00 1.23
CA TYR A 69 -0.25 -34.26 2.23
C TYR A 69 0.37 -33.00 2.81
N LEU A 70 -0.48 -31.98 3.09
CA LEU A 70 -0.03 -30.76 3.74
C LEU A 70 0.31 -31.01 5.21
N ARG A 71 1.41 -30.42 5.67
CA ARG A 71 1.86 -30.47 7.07
C ARG A 71 1.97 -29.08 7.67
N PRO A 72 1.59 -28.87 8.94
CA PRO A 72 1.72 -27.59 9.61
C PRO A 72 3.20 -27.22 9.80
N ILE A 73 3.49 -25.92 9.79
CA ILE A 73 4.85 -25.41 9.95
C ILE A 73 4.95 -24.40 11.08
N SER A 74 6.18 -24.19 11.56
CA SER A 74 6.57 -23.01 12.32
C SER A 74 7.43 -22.12 11.42
N TYR A 75 6.99 -20.87 11.19
CA TYR A 75 7.65 -19.97 10.25
C TYR A 75 7.96 -18.60 10.85
N ASN A 76 9.19 -18.10 10.60
CA ASN A 76 9.63 -16.79 11.02
C ASN A 76 9.67 -15.82 9.84
N GLU A 77 8.70 -14.91 9.76
CA GLU A 77 8.63 -13.82 8.78
C GLU A 77 9.40 -12.60 9.29
N LYS A 78 10.64 -12.39 8.80
CA LYS A 78 11.59 -11.40 9.34
C LYS A 78 11.49 -10.01 8.72
N ILE A 79 10.74 -9.85 7.62
CA ILE A 79 10.75 -8.63 6.77
C ILE A 79 9.57 -7.70 7.10
N GLY A 80 8.48 -8.23 7.63
CA GLY A 80 7.22 -7.50 7.84
C GLY A 80 6.36 -7.44 6.58
N SER A 81 6.34 -8.52 5.79
CA SER A 81 5.51 -8.62 4.60
C SER A 81 4.13 -9.18 4.91
N ALA A 82 3.11 -8.34 4.81
CA ALA A 82 1.72 -8.77 4.96
C ALA A 82 1.31 -9.80 3.88
N GLN A 83 1.84 -9.69 2.66
CA GLN A 83 1.53 -10.64 1.58
C GLN A 83 2.07 -12.03 1.87
N VAL A 84 3.31 -12.14 2.35
CA VAL A 84 3.91 -13.41 2.76
C VAL A 84 3.12 -14.03 3.92
N LYS A 85 2.85 -13.24 4.96
CA LYS A 85 2.08 -13.65 6.11
C LYS A 85 0.69 -14.16 5.70
N SER A 86 -0.04 -13.41 4.86
CA SER A 86 -1.38 -13.81 4.41
C SER A 86 -1.36 -15.06 3.53
N CYS A 87 -0.35 -15.21 2.66
CA CYS A 87 -0.18 -16.44 1.87
C CYS A 87 0.00 -17.67 2.76
N ILE A 88 0.84 -17.57 3.80
CA ILE A 88 1.05 -18.65 4.77
C ILE A 88 -0.23 -18.93 5.56
N ILE A 89 -0.95 -17.90 5.99
CA ILE A 89 -2.26 -18.05 6.65
C ILE A 89 -3.23 -18.80 5.75
N PHE A 90 -3.36 -18.44 4.49
CA PHE A 90 -4.28 -19.12 3.57
C PHE A 90 -3.90 -20.58 3.31
N CYS A 91 -2.61 -20.89 3.23
CA CYS A 91 -2.14 -22.28 3.17
C CYS A 91 -2.51 -23.03 4.46
N ALA A 92 -2.31 -22.41 5.63
CA ALA A 92 -2.64 -22.99 6.93
C ALA A 92 -4.14 -23.30 7.09
N LEU A 93 -5.05 -22.52 6.45
CA LEU A 93 -6.49 -22.84 6.46
C LEU A 93 -6.80 -24.23 5.90
N ASN A 94 -5.98 -24.68 4.94
CA ASN A 94 -6.14 -25.98 4.25
C ASN A 94 -5.26 -27.09 4.83
N THR A 95 -4.50 -26.81 5.88
CA THR A 95 -3.51 -27.73 6.46
C THR A 95 -4.03 -28.33 7.76
N PRO A 96 -3.96 -29.68 7.99
CA PRO A 96 -4.32 -30.25 9.26
C PRO A 96 -3.40 -29.80 10.39
N GLY A 97 -3.94 -29.66 11.61
CA GLY A 97 -3.16 -29.26 12.79
C GLY A 97 -2.91 -27.75 12.90
N THR A 98 -1.92 -27.37 13.69
CA THR A 98 -1.65 -25.99 14.07
C THR A 98 -0.38 -25.44 13.41
N THR A 99 -0.54 -24.41 12.60
CA THR A 99 0.57 -23.64 12.03
C THR A 99 0.90 -22.45 12.93
N LEU A 100 2.19 -22.23 13.18
CA LEU A 100 2.72 -21.12 13.96
C LEU A 100 3.48 -20.14 13.08
N ILE A 101 3.19 -18.84 13.21
CA ILE A 101 3.87 -17.81 12.46
C ILE A 101 4.37 -16.73 13.42
N ASN A 102 5.67 -16.48 13.44
CA ASN A 102 6.25 -15.30 14.06
C ASN A 102 6.52 -14.26 12.98
N ALA A 103 5.70 -13.24 12.89
CA ALA A 103 5.81 -12.24 11.83
C ALA A 103 6.14 -10.87 12.39
N LYS A 104 7.11 -10.19 11.80
CA LYS A 104 7.33 -8.78 12.08
C LYS A 104 6.06 -7.98 11.76
N LYS A 105 5.75 -6.99 12.62
CA LYS A 105 4.54 -6.17 12.50
C LYS A 105 4.32 -5.68 11.07
N SER A 106 3.15 -5.98 10.53
CA SER A 106 2.72 -5.58 9.20
C SER A 106 1.21 -5.39 9.16
N ARG A 107 0.62 -5.20 7.96
CA ARG A 107 -0.85 -5.14 7.79
C ARG A 107 -1.49 -6.43 8.29
N ASN A 108 -2.65 -6.33 8.96
CA ASN A 108 -3.32 -7.42 9.66
C ASN A 108 -4.77 -7.65 9.21
N HIS A 109 -5.08 -7.33 7.96
CA HIS A 109 -6.43 -7.46 7.42
C HIS A 109 -6.93 -8.90 7.43
N THR A 110 -6.08 -9.86 7.05
CA THR A 110 -6.41 -11.29 7.01
C THR A 110 -6.76 -11.81 8.39
N GLU A 111 -5.95 -11.49 9.40
CA GLU A 111 -6.19 -11.93 10.78
C GLU A 111 -7.47 -11.33 11.35
N LYS A 112 -7.74 -10.05 11.06
CA LYS A 112 -8.97 -9.39 11.50
C LYS A 112 -10.21 -9.98 10.84
N LEU A 113 -10.16 -10.24 9.54
CA LEU A 113 -11.25 -10.87 8.81
C LEU A 113 -11.55 -12.28 9.38
N LEU A 114 -10.52 -13.12 9.51
CA LEU A 114 -10.68 -14.48 10.03
C LEU A 114 -11.27 -14.50 11.45
N ARG A 115 -10.82 -13.59 12.32
CA ARG A 115 -11.43 -13.42 13.65
C ARG A 115 -12.89 -13.03 13.59
N SER A 116 -13.27 -12.12 12.70
CA SER A 116 -14.66 -11.68 12.54
C SER A 116 -15.57 -12.77 11.98
N LEU A 117 -14.99 -13.81 11.38
CA LEU A 117 -15.66 -15.01 10.91
C LEU A 117 -15.62 -16.15 11.95
N ASN A 118 -15.18 -15.86 13.19
CA ASN A 118 -15.00 -16.83 14.27
C ASN A 118 -14.06 -17.99 13.91
N TYR A 119 -13.12 -17.76 12.97
CA TYR A 119 -12.11 -18.75 12.64
C TYR A 119 -11.08 -18.87 13.78
N PRO A 120 -10.60 -20.09 14.13
CA PRO A 120 -9.69 -20.30 15.25
C PRO A 120 -8.27 -19.82 14.94
N ILE A 121 -8.13 -18.51 14.91
CA ILE A 121 -6.84 -17.79 14.78
C ILE A 121 -6.55 -17.00 16.06
N LYS A 122 -5.40 -17.27 16.68
CA LYS A 122 -4.91 -16.52 17.84
C LYS A 122 -3.74 -15.64 17.40
N VAL A 123 -3.75 -14.38 17.80
CA VAL A 123 -2.64 -13.43 17.51
C VAL A 123 -2.27 -12.73 18.79
N LYS A 124 -1.02 -12.88 19.22
CA LYS A 124 -0.43 -12.19 20.37
C LYS A 124 0.75 -11.35 19.87
N ARG A 125 0.79 -10.07 20.22
CA ARG A 125 1.92 -9.19 19.87
C ARG A 125 2.88 -9.09 21.04
N ILE A 126 4.16 -9.35 20.77
CA ILE A 126 5.27 -9.22 21.72
C ILE A 126 6.42 -8.55 20.97
N ASN A 127 6.91 -7.42 21.46
CA ASN A 127 8.09 -6.70 20.93
C ASN A 127 8.06 -6.50 19.39
N ASN A 128 6.95 -5.98 18.84
CA ASN A 128 6.74 -5.80 17.40
C ASN A 128 6.70 -7.09 16.56
N ILE A 129 6.61 -8.26 17.19
CA ILE A 129 6.39 -9.55 16.53
C ILE A 129 4.95 -9.99 16.79
N ASP A 130 4.22 -10.27 15.74
CA ASP A 130 2.92 -10.92 15.79
C ASP A 130 3.13 -12.43 15.83
N LYS A 131 2.88 -13.07 16.99
CA LYS A 131 2.82 -14.52 17.15
C LYS A 131 1.42 -14.98 16.79
N ILE A 132 1.30 -15.71 15.70
CA ILE A 132 0.02 -16.16 15.13
C ILE A 132 -0.03 -17.66 15.20
N SER A 133 -1.15 -18.20 15.71
CA SER A 133 -1.44 -19.63 15.74
C SER A 133 -2.75 -19.86 15.00
N ILE A 134 -2.75 -20.77 14.03
CA ILE A 134 -3.91 -21.12 13.21
C ILE A 134 -4.10 -22.62 13.26
N ASN A 135 -5.32 -23.04 13.60
CA ASN A 135 -5.74 -24.43 13.49
C ASN A 135 -6.53 -24.59 12.18
N GLY A 136 -5.98 -25.34 11.24
CA GLY A 136 -6.54 -25.51 9.90
C GLY A 136 -7.72 -26.46 9.81
N LEU A 137 -8.23 -26.66 8.59
CA LEU A 137 -9.37 -27.53 8.25
C LEU A 137 -10.67 -27.22 9.02
N ARG A 138 -10.87 -25.97 9.39
CA ARG A 138 -12.14 -25.50 9.96
C ARG A 138 -12.97 -24.80 8.91
N GLN A 139 -14.24 -25.16 8.86
CA GLN A 139 -15.19 -24.51 7.96
C GLN A 139 -15.69 -23.20 8.57
N PHE A 140 -15.98 -22.22 7.73
CA PHE A 140 -16.69 -21.01 8.08
C PHE A 140 -17.83 -20.77 7.09
N LYS A 141 -18.90 -20.15 7.57
CA LYS A 141 -20.09 -19.88 6.76
C LYS A 141 -19.77 -18.84 5.69
N SER A 142 -20.42 -18.92 4.53
CA SER A 142 -20.38 -17.89 3.53
C SER A 142 -20.82 -16.53 4.11
N PHE A 143 -20.28 -15.46 3.62
CA PHE A 143 -20.58 -14.11 4.12
C PHE A 143 -20.56 -13.08 2.99
N LYS A 144 -21.37 -12.04 3.15
CA LYS A 144 -21.31 -10.84 2.30
C LYS A 144 -20.33 -9.85 2.90
N TYR A 145 -19.48 -9.25 2.08
CA TYR A 145 -18.51 -8.25 2.50
C TYR A 145 -18.54 -7.04 1.57
N VAL A 146 -18.80 -5.87 2.11
CA VAL A 146 -18.69 -4.60 1.39
C VAL A 146 -17.29 -4.05 1.64
N ILE A 147 -16.47 -3.96 0.61
CA ILE A 147 -15.09 -3.48 0.75
C ILE A 147 -15.12 -1.97 1.03
N PRO A 148 -14.58 -1.51 2.17
CA PRO A 148 -14.50 -0.08 2.46
C PRO A 148 -13.49 0.61 1.53
N GLY A 149 -13.61 1.95 1.40
CA GLY A 149 -12.66 2.75 0.62
C GLY A 149 -11.22 2.56 1.08
N ASP A 150 -10.28 2.54 0.14
CA ASP A 150 -8.86 2.40 0.43
C ASP A 150 -8.25 3.74 0.85
N ILE A 151 -7.58 3.76 2.02
CA ILE A 151 -6.88 4.93 2.53
C ILE A 151 -5.77 5.41 1.57
N SER A 152 -5.15 4.52 0.81
CA SER A 152 -4.12 4.90 -0.17
C SER A 152 -4.70 5.65 -1.37
N SER A 153 -5.91 5.29 -1.81
CA SER A 153 -6.64 6.05 -2.83
C SER A 153 -7.15 7.38 -2.27
N ALA A 154 -7.69 7.36 -1.05
CA ALA A 154 -8.14 8.56 -0.34
C ALA A 154 -7.00 9.57 -0.10
N ALA A 155 -5.75 9.10 0.04
CA ALA A 155 -4.58 9.91 0.36
C ALA A 155 -4.36 11.07 -0.63
N PHE A 156 -4.61 10.84 -1.92
CA PHE A 156 -4.46 11.86 -2.96
C PHE A 156 -5.46 12.99 -2.76
N PHE A 157 -6.71 12.67 -2.46
CA PHE A 157 -7.77 13.65 -2.20
C PHE A 157 -7.60 14.35 -0.84
N ILE A 158 -7.07 13.64 0.16
CA ILE A 158 -6.69 14.24 1.45
C ILE A 158 -5.65 15.34 1.23
N VAL A 159 -4.60 15.06 0.45
CA VAL A 159 -3.54 16.03 0.18
C VAL A 159 -4.04 17.14 -0.75
N LEU A 160 -4.81 16.82 -1.80
CA LEU A 160 -5.44 17.81 -2.66
C LEU A 160 -6.20 18.85 -1.82
N THR A 161 -7.11 18.40 -0.95
CA THR A 161 -7.91 19.30 -0.09
C THR A 161 -7.04 20.06 0.91
N THR A 162 -6.04 19.38 1.52
CA THR A 162 -5.13 20.02 2.49
C THR A 162 -4.37 21.19 1.88
N LEU A 163 -3.92 21.05 0.60
CA LEU A 163 -3.12 22.04 -0.09
C LEU A 163 -3.94 23.07 -0.88
N SER A 164 -5.19 22.81 -1.16
CA SER A 164 -6.11 23.73 -1.86
C SER A 164 -6.51 24.92 -0.99
N ASN A 165 -6.97 26.00 -1.62
CA ASN A 165 -7.46 27.18 -0.92
C ASN A 165 -8.93 27.04 -0.53
N LYS A 166 -9.27 27.41 0.73
CA LYS A 166 -10.66 27.48 1.24
C LYS A 166 -11.49 26.26 0.87
N SER A 167 -10.93 25.07 0.95
CA SER A 167 -11.55 23.81 0.55
C SER A 167 -11.82 22.92 1.73
N GLU A 168 -12.89 22.16 1.65
CA GLU A 168 -13.18 21.08 2.59
C GLU A 168 -13.80 19.88 1.87
N MET A 169 -13.62 18.68 2.40
CA MET A 169 -14.08 17.44 1.81
C MET A 169 -14.41 16.40 2.88
N ILE A 170 -15.36 15.54 2.57
CA ILE A 170 -15.66 14.33 3.33
C ILE A 170 -15.49 13.12 2.41
N ILE A 171 -14.56 12.25 2.73
CA ILE A 171 -14.40 10.95 2.06
C ILE A 171 -15.08 9.91 2.92
N LYS A 172 -16.15 9.27 2.39
CA LYS A 172 -17.01 8.38 3.17
C LYS A 172 -16.46 6.95 3.22
N ASN A 173 -16.75 6.26 4.33
CA ASN A 173 -16.54 4.82 4.54
C ASN A 173 -15.14 4.32 4.18
N VAL A 174 -14.09 5.01 4.63
CA VAL A 174 -12.69 4.63 4.38
C VAL A 174 -12.20 3.67 5.46
N ASN A 175 -11.45 2.64 5.06
CA ASN A 175 -10.73 1.78 6.00
C ASN A 175 -9.66 2.58 6.74
N ILE A 176 -9.75 2.62 8.06
CA ILE A 176 -8.83 3.32 8.95
C ILE A 176 -8.03 2.35 9.82
N ASN A 177 -7.69 1.19 9.29
CA ASN A 177 -6.84 0.24 10.00
C ASN A 177 -5.54 0.92 10.45
N GLU A 178 -5.16 0.71 11.72
CA GLU A 178 -3.98 1.36 12.30
C GLU A 178 -2.68 1.04 11.56
N SER A 179 -2.61 -0.12 10.91
CA SER A 179 -1.47 -0.51 10.07
C SER A 179 -1.39 0.24 8.73
N ARG A 180 -2.40 1.08 8.41
CA ARG A 180 -2.52 1.80 7.13
C ARG A 180 -2.71 3.31 7.30
N ILE A 181 -3.15 3.78 8.47
CA ILE A 181 -3.55 5.18 8.68
C ILE A 181 -2.37 6.13 8.98
N GLY A 182 -1.16 5.73 8.70
CA GLY A 182 0.05 6.52 8.96
C GLY A 182 0.01 7.92 8.35
N ILE A 183 -0.51 8.06 7.13
CA ILE A 183 -0.64 9.35 6.45
C ILE A 183 -1.44 10.36 7.27
N VAL A 184 -2.59 9.98 7.81
CA VAL A 184 -3.43 10.90 8.63
C VAL A 184 -2.68 11.36 9.85
N LYS A 185 -1.96 10.44 10.52
CA LYS A 185 -1.16 10.76 11.71
C LYS A 185 0.01 11.70 11.38
N ILE A 186 0.70 11.47 10.26
CA ILE A 186 1.82 12.32 9.81
C ILE A 186 1.31 13.71 9.43
N LEU A 187 0.26 13.79 8.59
CA LEU A 187 -0.26 15.08 8.13
C LEU A 187 -0.83 15.93 9.28
N ASN A 188 -1.52 15.31 10.26
CA ASN A 188 -1.98 16.03 11.46
C ASN A 188 -0.79 16.58 12.27
N LYS A 189 0.33 15.83 12.39
CA LYS A 189 1.57 16.34 13.01
C LYS A 189 2.19 17.50 12.22
N MET A 190 1.98 17.55 10.92
CA MET A 190 2.40 18.65 10.06
C MET A 190 1.43 19.86 10.09
N GLY A 191 0.35 19.79 10.86
CA GLY A 191 -0.63 20.86 11.00
C GLY A 191 -1.80 20.80 10.02
N ALA A 192 -2.00 19.69 9.33
CA ALA A 192 -3.20 19.48 8.53
C ALA A 192 -4.44 19.30 9.43
N THR A 193 -5.59 19.73 8.94
CA THR A 193 -6.88 19.59 9.61
C THR A 193 -7.62 18.38 9.08
N ILE A 194 -7.37 17.20 9.69
CA ILE A 194 -8.01 15.94 9.29
C ILE A 194 -8.68 15.32 10.51
N LYS A 195 -10.00 15.06 10.43
CA LYS A 195 -10.79 14.46 11.51
C LYS A 195 -11.46 13.17 11.03
N LEU A 196 -11.49 12.17 11.88
CA LEU A 196 -12.20 10.90 11.64
C LEU A 196 -13.57 10.97 12.29
N LYS A 197 -14.62 11.00 11.47
CA LYS A 197 -16.03 11.05 11.90
C LYS A 197 -16.70 9.70 11.65
N ASN A 198 -17.78 9.42 12.38
CA ASN A 198 -18.62 8.22 12.20
C ASN A 198 -17.79 6.92 12.17
N LYS A 199 -16.90 6.77 13.16
CA LYS A 199 -16.09 5.57 13.31
C LYS A 199 -16.98 4.37 13.61
N LYS A 200 -16.75 3.26 12.91
CA LYS A 200 -17.44 1.98 13.14
C LYS A 200 -16.50 0.81 12.92
N ILE A 201 -16.85 -0.34 13.48
CA ILE A 201 -16.19 -1.62 13.19
C ILE A 201 -17.07 -2.39 12.23
N TYR A 202 -16.53 -2.78 11.09
CA TYR A 202 -17.22 -3.60 10.11
C TYR A 202 -16.38 -4.85 9.82
N LYS A 203 -16.90 -6.02 10.21
CA LYS A 203 -16.23 -7.33 10.04
C LYS A 203 -14.75 -7.30 10.42
N GLY A 204 -14.48 -6.82 11.64
CA GLY A 204 -13.14 -6.73 12.20
C GLY A 204 -12.31 -5.52 11.74
N GLU A 205 -12.74 -4.79 10.71
CA GLU A 205 -12.04 -3.59 10.23
C GLU A 205 -12.66 -2.30 10.77
N ASN A 206 -11.79 -1.38 11.16
CA ASN A 206 -12.19 -0.03 11.52
C ASN A 206 -12.40 0.80 10.26
N THR A 207 -13.56 1.45 10.15
CA THR A 207 -13.90 2.38 9.08
C THR A 207 -14.34 3.72 9.65
N ALA A 208 -14.19 4.79 8.88
CA ALA A 208 -14.66 6.13 9.23
C ALA A 208 -14.92 6.98 7.98
N ASN A 209 -15.62 8.08 8.17
CA ASN A 209 -15.61 9.19 7.24
C ASN A 209 -14.42 10.09 7.58
N ILE A 210 -13.60 10.42 6.58
CA ILE A 210 -12.48 11.34 6.76
C ILE A 210 -12.96 12.74 6.35
N PHE A 211 -12.99 13.65 7.33
CA PHE A 211 -13.23 15.06 7.10
C PHE A 211 -11.89 15.79 6.98
N ILE A 212 -11.71 16.55 5.93
CA ILE A 212 -10.50 17.30 5.63
C ILE A 212 -10.88 18.77 5.40
N LYS A 213 -10.04 19.68 5.90
CA LYS A 213 -10.12 21.11 5.59
C LYS A 213 -8.75 21.61 5.14
N SER A 214 -8.73 22.55 4.22
CA SER A 214 -7.52 23.21 3.76
C SER A 214 -6.71 23.80 4.91
N SER A 215 -5.40 23.69 4.86
CA SER A 215 -4.52 24.10 5.95
C SER A 215 -3.43 25.04 5.44
N ARG A 216 -3.44 26.29 5.94
CA ARG A 216 -2.47 27.34 5.53
C ARG A 216 -1.18 27.33 6.34
N LYS A 217 -1.18 26.74 7.53
CA LYS A 217 -0.05 26.77 8.49
C LYS A 217 0.59 25.38 8.61
N LEU A 218 1.01 24.82 7.47
CA LEU A 218 1.72 23.55 7.46
C LEU A 218 3.16 23.75 7.93
N LYS A 219 3.67 22.83 8.76
CA LYS A 219 5.03 22.85 9.31
C LYS A 219 5.80 21.58 8.97
N GLY A 220 7.11 21.71 8.84
CA GLY A 220 8.02 20.60 8.67
C GLY A 220 7.96 19.63 9.84
N ILE A 221 8.39 18.39 9.61
CA ILE A 221 8.34 17.29 10.58
C ILE A 221 9.66 16.51 10.59
N ASN A 222 10.14 16.16 11.77
CA ASN A 222 11.04 15.02 11.92
C ASN A 222 10.18 13.76 12.08
N CYS A 223 9.92 13.08 10.94
CA CYS A 223 8.94 11.99 10.89
C CYS A 223 9.46 10.76 11.64
N PRO A 224 8.77 10.30 12.70
CA PRO A 224 9.16 9.09 13.39
C PRO A 224 9.12 7.85 12.48
N SER A 225 10.21 7.08 12.45
CA SER A 225 10.34 5.91 11.55
C SER A 225 9.32 4.80 11.84
N TYR A 226 8.68 4.77 13.01
CA TYR A 226 7.62 3.81 13.29
C TYR A 226 6.35 4.01 12.44
N PHE A 227 6.20 5.17 11.77
CA PHE A 227 5.14 5.38 10.79
C PHE A 227 5.44 4.76 9.43
N ASN A 228 6.70 4.40 9.15
CA ASN A 228 7.09 3.97 7.79
C ASN A 228 6.23 2.81 7.29
N SER A 229 6.01 1.78 8.09
CA SER A 229 5.20 0.62 7.67
C SER A 229 3.74 0.97 7.39
N SER A 230 3.17 1.95 8.11
CA SER A 230 1.77 2.34 8.01
C SER A 230 1.51 3.46 6.99
N ALA A 231 2.56 4.06 6.42
CA ALA A 231 2.49 5.12 5.43
C ALA A 231 3.40 4.87 4.21
N ILE A 232 3.95 3.65 4.06
CA ILE A 232 4.98 3.35 3.05
C ILE A 232 4.50 3.66 1.63
N ASP A 233 3.24 3.48 1.35
CA ASP A 233 2.67 3.71 0.03
C ASP A 233 2.23 5.18 -0.17
N GLU A 234 2.20 5.99 0.87
CA GLU A 234 1.73 7.38 0.86
C GLU A 234 2.86 8.41 0.95
N PHE A 235 4.13 8.02 1.14
CA PHE A 235 5.24 8.99 1.26
C PHE A 235 5.37 9.91 0.06
N LEU A 236 5.12 9.43 -1.16
CA LEU A 236 5.15 10.27 -2.37
C LEU A 236 4.23 11.49 -2.23
N ILE A 237 2.99 11.26 -1.82
CA ILE A 237 2.01 12.34 -1.69
C ILE A 237 2.24 13.18 -0.41
N ILE A 238 2.82 12.60 0.65
CA ILE A 238 3.25 13.32 1.86
C ILE A 238 4.37 14.31 1.52
N PHE A 239 5.27 13.98 0.59
CA PHE A 239 6.35 14.88 0.17
C PHE A 239 5.84 16.15 -0.48
N LEU A 240 4.67 16.15 -1.13
CA LEU A 240 4.03 17.38 -1.63
C LEU A 240 3.63 18.31 -0.48
N VAL A 241 3.11 17.73 0.62
CA VAL A 241 2.78 18.52 1.82
C VAL A 241 4.07 19.07 2.45
N ALA A 242 5.13 18.26 2.49
CA ALA A 242 6.44 18.70 2.98
C ALA A 242 7.04 19.83 2.11
N ALA A 243 6.80 19.79 0.79
CA ALA A 243 7.24 20.85 -0.13
C ALA A 243 6.57 22.20 0.15
N LYS A 244 5.32 22.21 0.62
CA LYS A 244 4.57 23.44 0.99
C LYS A 244 4.65 23.79 2.48
N ALA A 245 5.27 22.98 3.31
CA ALA A 245 5.37 23.21 4.75
C ALA A 245 6.44 24.27 5.08
N LYS A 246 6.24 25.05 6.16
CA LYS A 246 7.29 25.93 6.69
C LYS A 246 8.35 25.10 7.42
N GLY A 247 9.62 25.25 7.04
CA GLY A 247 10.76 24.58 7.69
C GLY A 247 11.14 23.26 7.00
N ILE A 248 11.84 22.39 7.74
CA ILE A 248 12.46 21.18 7.20
C ILE A 248 11.66 19.95 7.61
N SER A 249 11.37 19.09 6.64
CA SER A 249 10.82 17.76 6.89
C SER A 249 11.90 16.71 6.68
N THR A 250 12.08 15.81 7.65
CA THR A 250 13.05 14.73 7.61
C THR A 250 12.35 13.38 7.68
N PHE A 251 12.65 12.52 6.73
CA PHE A 251 12.13 11.16 6.66
C PHE A 251 13.30 10.18 6.55
N LYS A 252 13.32 9.17 7.43
CA LYS A 252 14.43 8.22 7.54
C LYS A 252 13.99 6.79 7.24
N ASN A 253 14.95 5.96 6.80
CA ASN A 253 14.75 4.51 6.59
C ASN A 253 13.69 4.16 5.54
N LEU A 254 13.64 4.89 4.44
CA LEU A 254 12.65 4.72 3.36
C LEU A 254 13.11 3.80 2.22
N GLY A 255 14.13 2.95 2.44
CA GLY A 255 14.68 2.08 1.39
C GLY A 255 13.67 1.14 0.70
N GLU A 256 12.61 0.76 1.39
CA GLU A 256 11.55 -0.06 0.80
C GLU A 256 10.76 0.66 -0.32
N LEU A 257 10.81 2.00 -0.39
CA LEU A 257 10.18 2.76 -1.49
C LEU A 257 10.85 2.46 -2.84
N ASN A 258 12.15 2.21 -2.86
CA ASN A 258 12.87 1.90 -4.11
C ASN A 258 12.71 0.43 -4.57
N LYS A 259 12.04 -0.40 -3.75
CA LYS A 259 11.73 -1.80 -4.07
C LYS A 259 10.28 -2.00 -4.54
N LYS A 260 9.57 -0.91 -4.85
CA LYS A 260 8.20 -0.90 -5.35
C LYS A 260 8.18 -1.07 -6.89
N GLU A 261 7.11 -0.61 -7.54
CA GLU A 261 6.92 -0.66 -9.00
C GLU A 261 8.01 0.14 -9.74
N SER A 262 8.47 1.21 -9.12
CA SER A 262 9.57 2.06 -9.57
C SER A 262 10.47 2.40 -8.37
N PRO A 263 11.68 2.94 -8.59
CA PRO A 263 12.50 3.50 -7.50
C PRO A 263 11.90 4.83 -7.01
N ARG A 264 10.77 4.70 -6.28
CA ARG A 264 9.89 5.82 -5.89
C ARG A 264 10.61 6.94 -5.17
N LEU A 265 11.55 6.60 -4.27
CA LEU A 265 12.26 7.61 -3.49
C LEU A 265 13.20 8.45 -4.37
N ASP A 266 13.84 7.82 -5.36
CA ASP A 266 14.74 8.51 -6.30
C ASP A 266 13.94 9.39 -7.26
N ILE A 267 12.83 8.88 -7.80
CA ILE A 267 11.94 9.65 -8.69
C ILE A 267 11.34 10.84 -7.93
N ALA A 268 10.85 10.65 -6.70
CA ALA A 268 10.31 11.75 -5.91
C ALA A 268 11.37 12.81 -5.55
N THR A 269 12.62 12.39 -5.31
CA THR A 269 13.73 13.33 -5.09
C THR A 269 13.96 14.21 -6.31
N ASN A 270 13.99 13.61 -7.50
CA ASN A 270 14.17 14.34 -8.76
C ASN A 270 12.96 15.24 -9.07
N PHE A 271 11.75 14.74 -8.83
CA PHE A 271 10.52 15.52 -8.97
C PHE A 271 10.53 16.79 -8.09
N LEU A 272 10.88 16.66 -6.81
CA LEU A 272 10.95 17.80 -5.90
C LEU A 272 12.00 18.83 -6.33
N LYS A 273 13.16 18.38 -6.81
CA LYS A 273 14.20 19.26 -7.35
C LYS A 273 13.71 19.98 -8.62
N MET A 274 13.04 19.27 -9.52
CA MET A 274 12.47 19.83 -10.75
C MET A 274 11.51 20.99 -10.47
N ILE A 275 10.71 20.91 -9.41
CA ILE A 275 9.79 21.97 -8.99
C ILE A 275 10.45 23.01 -8.07
N GLY A 276 11.78 23.11 -8.03
CA GLY A 276 12.53 24.12 -7.28
C GLY A 276 12.62 23.89 -5.78
N ILE A 277 12.27 22.72 -5.27
CA ILE A 277 12.39 22.39 -3.84
C ILE A 277 13.79 21.85 -3.52
N LYS A 278 14.49 22.51 -2.57
CA LYS A 278 15.77 22.03 -2.05
C LYS A 278 15.59 20.71 -1.30
N VAL A 279 16.35 19.69 -1.71
CA VAL A 279 16.30 18.35 -1.13
C VAL A 279 17.71 17.86 -0.84
N LYS A 280 17.95 17.32 0.35
CA LYS A 280 19.14 16.52 0.68
C LYS A 280 18.77 15.05 0.76
N ARG A 281 19.40 14.22 -0.05
CA ARG A 281 19.20 12.77 -0.11
C ARG A 281 20.44 12.04 0.41
N GLU A 282 20.27 11.17 1.38
CA GLU A 282 21.32 10.34 1.97
C GLU A 282 20.85 8.89 2.01
N LYS A 283 21.31 8.05 1.08
CA LYS A 283 20.89 6.65 0.94
C LYS A 283 19.35 6.51 1.01
N ASN A 284 18.83 6.06 2.15
CA ASN A 284 17.41 5.81 2.40
C ASN A 284 16.71 6.94 3.19
N ASN A 285 17.37 8.07 3.35
CA ASN A 285 16.86 9.23 4.08
C ASN A 285 16.67 10.40 3.13
N ILE A 286 15.68 11.24 3.40
CA ILE A 286 15.41 12.45 2.65
C ILE A 286 15.08 13.61 3.59
N LYS A 287 15.70 14.78 3.35
CA LYS A 287 15.34 16.06 3.96
C LYS A 287 14.76 16.96 2.90
N ILE A 288 13.58 17.49 3.13
CA ILE A 288 12.84 18.38 2.22
C ILE A 288 12.77 19.76 2.90
N PHE A 289 13.31 20.76 2.25
CA PHE A 289 13.27 22.16 2.70
C PHE A 289 12.03 22.81 2.09
N GLY A 290 10.96 22.87 2.88
CA GLY A 290 9.67 23.30 2.38
C GLY A 290 9.62 24.81 2.10
N ASN A 291 8.79 25.17 1.13
CA ASN A 291 8.52 26.54 0.72
C ASN A 291 7.00 26.81 0.77
N PRO A 292 6.48 27.47 1.82
CA PRO A 292 5.05 27.78 1.92
C PRO A 292 4.51 28.61 0.76
N ASN A 293 5.37 29.41 0.15
CA ASN A 293 5.04 30.32 -0.97
C ASN A 293 5.25 29.65 -2.34
N LEU A 294 5.52 28.34 -2.39
CA LEU A 294 5.70 27.61 -3.64
C LEU A 294 4.50 27.85 -4.58
N LYS A 295 4.74 28.51 -5.68
CA LYS A 295 3.80 28.73 -6.76
C LYS A 295 4.56 28.57 -8.07
N LEU A 296 4.11 27.66 -8.90
CA LEU A 296 4.73 27.33 -10.17
C LEU A 296 4.02 28.06 -11.30
N SER A 297 4.77 28.50 -12.29
CA SER A 297 4.27 29.23 -13.47
C SER A 297 4.76 28.65 -14.79
N GLU A 298 5.72 27.74 -14.76
CA GLU A 298 6.35 27.16 -15.95
C GLU A 298 5.60 25.93 -16.48
N ASN A 299 6.12 25.41 -17.59
CA ASN A 299 5.65 24.15 -18.18
C ASN A 299 6.44 22.97 -17.62
N TYR A 300 5.76 21.95 -17.14
CA TYR A 300 6.33 20.75 -16.54
C TYR A 300 5.94 19.50 -17.34
N VAL A 301 6.93 18.67 -17.67
CA VAL A 301 6.69 17.41 -18.38
C VAL A 301 7.12 16.25 -17.47
N ILE A 302 6.20 15.35 -17.17
CA ILE A 302 6.43 14.15 -16.39
C ILE A 302 6.36 12.92 -17.28
N LYS A 303 7.49 12.25 -17.45
CA LYS A 303 7.64 11.04 -18.28
C LYS A 303 8.67 10.08 -17.66
N ASN A 304 8.78 8.87 -18.20
CA ASN A 304 9.81 7.88 -17.82
C ASN A 304 9.76 7.41 -16.35
N PHE A 305 8.58 7.40 -15.72
CA PHE A 305 8.38 6.94 -14.35
C PHE A 305 7.93 5.46 -14.25
N ARG A 306 8.24 4.66 -15.28
CA ARG A 306 7.96 3.21 -15.35
C ARG A 306 6.48 2.86 -15.17
N LYS A 307 5.57 3.71 -15.64
CA LYS A 307 4.11 3.55 -15.49
C LYS A 307 3.67 3.34 -14.02
N ASP A 308 4.38 3.95 -13.07
CA ASP A 308 3.99 3.89 -11.66
C ASP A 308 2.80 4.81 -11.40
N HIS A 309 1.64 4.21 -11.18
CA HIS A 309 0.39 4.93 -10.95
C HIS A 309 0.44 5.95 -9.81
N ARG A 310 1.28 5.72 -8.79
CA ARG A 310 1.41 6.66 -7.65
C ARG A 310 2.21 7.90 -8.03
N ILE A 311 3.21 7.77 -8.90
CA ILE A 311 3.93 8.92 -9.44
C ILE A 311 2.98 9.73 -10.32
N PHE A 312 2.22 9.07 -11.20
CA PHE A 312 1.21 9.75 -12.03
C PHE A 312 0.22 10.55 -11.17
N MET A 313 -0.44 9.89 -10.20
CA MET A 313 -1.43 10.54 -9.33
C MET A 313 -0.82 11.66 -8.48
N MET A 314 0.40 11.48 -7.95
CA MET A 314 1.13 12.52 -7.22
C MET A 314 1.35 13.74 -8.12
N SER A 315 1.77 13.54 -9.37
CA SER A 315 2.01 14.62 -10.33
C SER A 315 0.73 15.40 -10.66
N CYS A 316 -0.40 14.70 -10.81
CA CYS A 316 -1.70 15.37 -10.99
C CYS A 316 -2.08 16.24 -9.78
N ILE A 317 -1.86 15.76 -8.56
CA ILE A 317 -2.13 16.55 -7.35
C ILE A 317 -1.17 17.77 -7.26
N ALA A 318 0.09 17.61 -7.63
CA ALA A 318 1.04 18.72 -7.68
C ALA A 318 0.60 19.78 -8.70
N ALA A 319 0.19 19.38 -9.90
CA ALA A 319 -0.34 20.27 -10.92
C ALA A 319 -1.53 21.11 -10.42
N LEU A 320 -2.49 20.45 -9.75
CA LEU A 320 -3.70 21.11 -9.23
C LEU A 320 -3.44 22.04 -8.03
N THR A 321 -2.33 21.84 -7.29
CA THR A 321 -2.10 22.53 -6.02
C THR A 321 -0.92 23.51 -6.06
N PHE A 322 0.02 23.36 -6.98
CA PHE A 322 1.20 24.23 -7.06
C PHE A 322 1.15 25.23 -8.20
N GLY A 323 0.28 25.02 -9.21
CA GLY A 323 0.18 25.84 -10.41
C GLY A 323 1.11 25.36 -11.52
N GLY A 324 1.26 26.20 -12.57
CA GLY A 324 1.98 25.86 -13.80
C GLY A 324 1.13 25.04 -14.79
N MET A 325 1.69 24.75 -15.94
CA MET A 325 1.08 23.88 -16.95
C MET A 325 1.80 22.54 -16.98
N TRP A 326 1.05 21.44 -16.97
CA TRP A 326 1.61 20.11 -16.81
C TRP A 326 1.20 19.16 -17.91
N THR A 327 2.19 18.51 -18.52
CA THR A 327 1.98 17.33 -19.38
C THR A 327 2.45 16.09 -18.65
N ILE A 328 1.52 15.21 -18.30
CA ILE A 328 1.81 13.99 -17.54
C ILE A 328 1.50 12.78 -18.42
N HIS A 329 2.55 12.05 -18.80
CA HIS A 329 2.45 10.87 -19.66
C HIS A 329 1.94 9.66 -18.90
N ASP A 330 1.66 8.55 -19.62
CA ASP A 330 1.27 7.25 -19.08
C ASP A 330 0.01 7.30 -18.19
N SER A 331 -1.03 8.02 -18.61
CA SER A 331 -2.31 8.10 -17.88
C SER A 331 -2.97 6.73 -17.70
N ASP A 332 -2.70 5.76 -18.57
CA ASP A 332 -3.15 4.37 -18.46
C ASP A 332 -2.59 3.63 -17.22
N SER A 333 -1.54 4.15 -16.61
CA SER A 333 -0.94 3.57 -15.40
C SER A 333 -1.91 3.46 -14.21
N ILE A 334 -2.93 4.33 -14.14
CA ILE A 334 -3.93 4.31 -13.06
C ILE A 334 -4.94 3.16 -13.19
N ASN A 335 -5.10 2.58 -14.39
CA ASN A 335 -6.11 1.54 -14.66
C ASN A 335 -5.94 0.31 -13.77
N SER A 336 -4.71 0.03 -13.32
CA SER A 336 -4.41 -1.11 -12.45
C SER A 336 -4.78 -0.90 -10.98
N SER A 337 -5.02 0.35 -10.53
CA SER A 337 -5.21 0.66 -9.10
C SER A 337 -6.35 1.63 -8.80
N PHE A 338 -6.57 2.64 -9.64
CA PHE A 338 -7.61 3.64 -9.46
C PHE A 338 -8.11 4.16 -10.82
N PRO A 339 -8.84 3.33 -11.60
CA PRO A 339 -9.27 3.68 -12.96
C PRO A 339 -10.05 5.00 -13.05
N ASN A 340 -10.84 5.29 -12.04
CA ASN A 340 -11.71 6.48 -11.99
C ASN A 340 -11.01 7.73 -11.44
N PHE A 341 -9.69 7.71 -11.20
CA PHE A 341 -8.99 8.83 -10.55
C PHE A 341 -9.17 10.16 -11.28
N LEU A 342 -8.96 10.20 -12.59
CA LEU A 342 -9.10 11.42 -13.38
C LEU A 342 -10.56 11.89 -13.46
N SER A 343 -11.52 10.96 -13.58
CA SER A 343 -12.95 11.32 -13.57
C SER A 343 -13.39 11.90 -12.22
N GLU A 344 -12.88 11.37 -11.10
CA GLU A 344 -13.15 11.94 -9.78
C GLU A 344 -12.53 13.34 -9.62
N LEU A 345 -11.33 13.58 -10.14
CA LEU A 345 -10.73 14.92 -10.16
C LEU A 345 -11.56 15.90 -11.01
N LYS A 346 -12.04 15.48 -12.20
CA LYS A 346 -12.93 16.31 -13.05
C LYS A 346 -14.24 16.66 -12.33
N LYS A 347 -14.86 15.72 -11.62
CA LYS A 347 -16.06 15.99 -10.79
C LYS A 347 -15.81 17.04 -9.70
N LEU A 348 -14.58 17.13 -9.21
CA LEU A 348 -14.17 18.14 -8.23
C LEU A 348 -13.74 19.48 -8.86
N GLY A 349 -13.91 19.63 -10.17
CA GLY A 349 -13.63 20.86 -10.90
C GLY A 349 -12.23 20.96 -11.48
N ALA A 350 -11.44 19.89 -11.52
CA ALA A 350 -10.15 19.88 -12.17
C ALA A 350 -10.29 20.01 -13.69
N LYS A 351 -9.56 20.97 -14.29
CA LYS A 351 -9.45 21.12 -15.75
C LYS A 351 -8.36 20.18 -16.24
N ILE A 352 -8.76 19.09 -16.89
CA ILE A 352 -7.85 18.04 -17.42
C ILE A 352 -8.29 17.76 -18.85
N ASN A 353 -7.39 17.99 -19.80
CA ASN A 353 -7.54 17.68 -21.23
C ASN A 353 -7.02 16.28 -21.53
#